data_d941f4fe9ed92456a714b2ba7843cfdb
#
_entry.id   d941f4fe9ed92456a714b2ba7843cfdb
#
_cell.length_a   1.000
_cell.length_b   1.000
_cell.length_c   1.000
_cell.angle_alpha   90.00
_cell.angle_beta   90.00
_cell.angle_gamma   90.00
#
_symmetry.space_group_name_H-M   'P 1'
#
loop_
_entity.id
_entity.type
_entity.pdbx_description
1 polymer ?
#
loop_
_entity_poly.entity_id
_entity_poly.type
_entity_poly.pdbx_seq_one_letter_code
_entity_poly.pdbx_strand_id
1 'polypeptide(L)'
;MLAKARTINEYLSPLSTEKRAALGRLRETIRSIIPEAEECITYGIPSFRLAGVVVAGFCATAKGCSYFPFSGSTLGTLAHELQAYGQTKSSLHFRPDTALPETLVRKLIKARIAEKKSGASQGQPAPELISK
;
A
#
# COMPACT_ATOMS: atom_id res chain seq x y z
N MET A 1 7.57 -0.91 25.20
CA MET A 1 7.55 -1.44 23.86
C MET A 1 6.16 -1.73 23.37
N LEU A 2 5.87 -1.29 22.22
CA LEU A 2 4.53 -1.47 21.68
C LEU A 2 4.36 -2.89 21.14
N ALA A 3 3.20 -3.45 21.40
CA ALA A 3 2.86 -4.73 20.82
C ALA A 3 2.65 -4.55 19.33
N LYS A 4 2.97 -5.56 18.56
CA LYS A 4 2.72 -5.51 17.14
C LYS A 4 1.24 -5.57 16.87
N ALA A 5 0.78 -4.75 15.94
CA ALA A 5 -0.61 -4.77 15.54
C ALA A 5 -0.91 -6.07 14.81
N ARG A 6 -2.09 -6.61 15.05
CA ARG A 6 -2.55 -7.81 14.35
C ARG A 6 -3.66 -7.50 13.37
N THR A 7 -4.25 -6.33 13.47
CA THR A 7 -5.30 -5.91 12.56
C THR A 7 -5.02 -4.49 12.14
N ILE A 8 -5.67 -4.07 11.07
CA ILE A 8 -5.53 -2.70 10.62
C ILE A 8 -6.07 -1.73 11.65
N ASN A 9 -7.17 -2.09 12.31
CA ASN A 9 -7.70 -1.24 13.38
C ASN A 9 -6.68 -1.02 14.49
N GLU A 10 -6.01 -2.08 14.90
CA GLU A 10 -4.98 -1.95 15.93
C GLU A 10 -3.83 -1.09 15.47
N TYR A 11 -3.48 -1.20 14.21
CA TYR A 11 -2.39 -0.40 13.67
C TYR A 11 -2.74 1.08 13.67
N LEU A 12 -3.95 1.42 13.28
CA LEU A 12 -4.36 2.81 13.15
C LEU A 12 -4.59 3.50 14.48
N SER A 13 -4.99 2.75 15.48
CA SER A 13 -5.45 3.30 16.74
C SER A 13 -4.48 4.27 17.42
N PRO A 14 -3.17 3.97 17.49
CA PRO A 14 -2.25 4.88 18.20
C PRO A 14 -1.72 6.03 17.36
N LEU A 15 -2.10 6.14 16.10
CA LEU A 15 -1.55 7.17 15.23
C LEU A 15 -2.14 8.53 15.54
N SER A 16 -1.44 9.58 15.10
CA SER A 16 -1.99 10.94 15.21
C SER A 16 -3.31 11.02 14.46
N THR A 17 -4.11 12.01 14.82
CA THR A 17 -5.41 12.19 14.18
C THR A 17 -5.28 12.34 12.68
N GLU A 18 -4.30 13.13 12.22
CA GLU A 18 -4.12 13.35 10.79
C GLU A 18 -3.73 12.08 10.06
N LYS A 19 -2.79 11.34 10.61
CA LYS A 19 -2.34 10.12 9.95
C LYS A 19 -3.42 9.05 9.97
N ARG A 20 -4.11 8.95 11.10
CA ARG A 20 -5.19 7.97 11.20
C ARG A 20 -6.30 8.27 10.18
N ALA A 21 -6.65 9.55 10.03
CA ALA A 21 -7.67 9.93 9.09
C ALA A 21 -7.24 9.68 7.64
N ALA A 22 -5.99 10.02 7.33
CA ALA A 22 -5.48 9.84 5.98
C ALA A 22 -5.42 8.37 5.60
N LEU A 23 -4.90 7.55 6.50
CA LEU A 23 -4.79 6.12 6.21
C LEU A 23 -6.15 5.44 6.26
N GLY A 24 -7.05 5.93 7.08
CA GLY A 24 -8.42 5.42 7.10
C GLY A 24 -9.12 5.67 5.77
N ARG A 25 -8.93 6.85 5.20
CA ARG A 25 -9.50 7.13 3.88
C ARG A 25 -8.89 6.24 2.81
N LEU A 26 -7.59 6.04 2.87
CA LEU A 26 -6.92 5.15 1.92
C LEU A 26 -7.45 3.73 2.05
N ARG A 27 -7.65 3.28 3.28
CA ARG A 27 -8.22 1.97 3.53
C ARG A 27 -9.58 1.82 2.86
N GLU A 28 -10.44 2.83 3.01
CA GLU A 28 -11.77 2.78 2.41
C GLU A 28 -11.68 2.81 0.88
N THR A 29 -10.77 3.60 0.36
CA THR A 29 -10.56 3.66 -1.09
C THR A 29 -10.16 2.30 -1.63
N ILE A 30 -9.20 1.64 -0.98
CA ILE A 30 -8.77 0.32 -1.42
C ILE A 30 -9.92 -0.68 -1.32
N ARG A 31 -10.68 -0.63 -0.24
CA ARG A 31 -11.81 -1.54 -0.08
C ARG A 31 -12.88 -1.35 -1.14
N SER A 32 -13.06 -0.12 -1.59
CA SER A 32 -14.04 0.13 -2.63
C SER A 32 -13.57 -0.39 -3.99
N ILE A 33 -12.25 -0.43 -4.21
CA ILE A 33 -11.70 -0.89 -5.47
C ILE A 33 -11.66 -2.43 -5.53
N ILE A 34 -11.26 -3.06 -4.43
CA ILE A 34 -11.17 -4.52 -4.37
C ILE A 34 -11.90 -5.01 -3.13
N PRO A 35 -13.24 -4.97 -3.16
CA PRO A 35 -14.01 -5.33 -1.96
C PRO A 35 -13.84 -6.78 -1.52
N GLU A 36 -13.40 -7.66 -2.41
CA GLU A 36 -13.20 -9.05 -2.04
C GLU A 36 -11.83 -9.30 -1.41
N ALA A 37 -10.96 -8.28 -1.34
CA ALA A 37 -9.65 -8.46 -0.75
C ALA A 37 -9.77 -8.62 0.76
N GLU A 38 -8.86 -9.38 1.30
CA GLU A 38 -8.79 -9.66 2.72
C GLU A 38 -7.82 -8.70 3.39
N GLU A 39 -8.26 -8.01 4.43
CA GLU A 39 -7.36 -7.15 5.19
C GLU A 39 -6.44 -8.00 6.05
N CYS A 40 -5.17 -7.61 6.13
CA CYS A 40 -4.21 -8.37 6.91
C CYS A 40 -3.06 -7.47 7.32
N ILE A 41 -2.14 -8.02 8.09
CA ILE A 41 -0.90 -7.35 8.44
C ILE A 41 0.22 -8.18 7.83
N THR A 42 1.02 -7.58 6.97
CA THR A 42 2.12 -8.25 6.31
C THR A 42 3.40 -7.49 6.63
N TYR A 43 4.34 -8.15 7.26
CA TYR A 43 5.59 -7.52 7.69
C TYR A 43 5.32 -6.29 8.56
N GLY A 44 4.27 -6.37 9.40
CA GLY A 44 3.94 -5.27 10.27
C GLY A 44 3.18 -4.13 9.61
N ILE A 45 2.78 -4.30 8.36
CA ILE A 45 2.15 -3.24 7.55
C ILE A 45 0.71 -3.62 7.23
N PRO A 46 -0.24 -2.69 7.43
CA PRO A 46 -1.61 -2.92 6.95
C PRO A 46 -1.62 -3.24 5.47
N SER A 47 -2.27 -4.32 5.10
CA SER A 47 -2.17 -4.85 3.75
C SER A 47 -3.49 -5.44 3.31
N PHE A 48 -3.60 -5.67 2.00
CA PHE A 48 -4.79 -6.27 1.40
C PHE A 48 -4.35 -7.42 0.51
N ARG A 49 -4.92 -8.59 0.79
CA ARG A 49 -4.57 -9.81 0.06
C ARG A 49 -5.74 -10.20 -0.83
N LEU A 50 -5.45 -10.42 -2.10
CA LEU A 50 -6.47 -10.79 -3.07
C LEU A 50 -6.06 -12.10 -3.70
N ALA A 51 -6.89 -13.12 -3.54
CA ALA A 51 -6.61 -14.45 -4.08
C ALA A 51 -5.22 -14.95 -3.65
N GLY A 52 -4.89 -14.72 -2.39
CA GLY A 52 -3.63 -15.20 -1.84
C GLY A 52 -2.42 -14.32 -2.10
N VAL A 53 -2.60 -13.19 -2.78
CA VAL A 53 -1.50 -12.32 -3.14
C VAL A 53 -1.71 -10.94 -2.52
N VAL A 54 -0.69 -10.41 -1.85
CA VAL A 54 -0.77 -9.08 -1.27
C VAL A 54 -0.60 -8.06 -2.39
N VAL A 55 -1.60 -7.21 -2.58
CA VAL A 55 -1.62 -6.30 -3.72
C VAL A 55 -1.56 -4.83 -3.33
N ALA A 56 -1.72 -4.51 -2.05
CA ALA A 56 -1.70 -3.12 -1.61
C ALA A 56 -1.43 -3.06 -0.12
N GLY A 57 -0.86 -1.96 0.32
CA GLY A 57 -0.63 -1.74 1.73
C GLY A 57 -0.26 -0.31 2.00
N PHE A 58 -0.17 0.06 3.28
CA PHE A 58 0.19 1.41 3.66
C PHE A 58 0.79 1.42 5.06
N CYS A 59 1.47 2.51 5.37
CA CYS A 59 1.95 2.68 6.73
C CYS A 59 2.13 4.16 7.04
N ALA A 60 2.26 4.46 8.33
CA ALA A 60 2.61 5.80 8.77
C ALA A 60 4.13 5.88 8.90
N THR A 61 4.68 7.04 8.54
CA THR A 61 6.11 7.28 8.68
C THR A 61 6.29 8.53 9.52
N ALA A 62 7.54 8.84 9.87
CA ALA A 62 7.83 10.05 10.62
C ALA A 62 7.40 11.29 9.86
N LYS A 63 7.49 11.26 8.55
CA LYS A 63 7.20 12.44 7.74
C LYS A 63 5.81 12.43 7.13
N GLY A 64 5.06 11.35 7.28
CA GLY A 64 3.73 11.29 6.70
C GLY A 64 3.24 9.88 6.54
N CYS A 65 2.97 9.50 5.31
CA CYS A 65 2.39 8.20 5.00
C CYS A 65 3.07 7.59 3.80
N SER A 66 2.96 6.28 3.67
CA SER A 66 3.49 5.58 2.51
C SER A 66 2.50 4.54 2.01
N TYR A 67 2.50 4.34 0.71
CA TYR A 67 1.72 3.31 0.04
C TYR A 67 2.67 2.28 -0.54
N PHE A 68 2.32 1.00 -0.40
CA PHE A 68 3.15 -0.10 -0.89
C PHE A 68 2.37 -0.94 -1.88
N PRO A 69 2.84 -1.05 -3.13
CA PRO A 69 2.20 -1.97 -4.08
C PRO A 69 2.63 -3.42 -3.90
N PHE A 70 3.62 -3.68 -3.06
CA PHE A 70 4.17 -5.02 -2.84
C PHE A 70 4.73 -5.61 -4.13
N SER A 71 5.40 -4.76 -4.89
CA SER A 71 5.99 -5.14 -6.16
C SER A 71 7.20 -4.24 -6.40
N GLY A 72 8.21 -4.77 -7.04
CA GLY A 72 9.38 -3.98 -7.38
C GLY A 72 9.24 -3.23 -8.70
N SER A 73 8.14 -3.38 -9.40
CA SER A 73 7.98 -2.78 -10.73
C SER A 73 6.74 -1.91 -10.90
N THR A 74 5.77 -2.01 -10.00
CA THR A 74 4.51 -1.27 -10.18
C THR A 74 4.73 0.24 -10.25
N LEU A 75 5.56 0.79 -9.37
CA LEU A 75 5.78 2.24 -9.37
C LEU A 75 6.49 2.67 -10.65
N GLY A 76 7.43 1.87 -11.14
CA GLY A 76 8.09 2.20 -12.39
C GLY A 76 7.13 2.22 -13.55
N THR A 77 6.17 1.30 -13.56
CA THR A 77 5.17 1.25 -14.61
C THR A 77 4.36 2.55 -14.66
N LEU A 78 4.13 3.16 -13.52
CA LEU A 78 3.34 4.38 -13.44
C LEU A 78 4.18 5.61 -13.19
N ALA A 79 5.49 5.54 -13.48
CA ALA A 79 6.41 6.61 -13.13
C ALA A 79 5.93 7.98 -13.58
N HIS A 80 5.33 8.04 -14.78
CA HIS A 80 4.89 9.31 -15.32
C HIS A 80 3.83 9.97 -14.43
N GLU A 81 2.92 9.19 -13.89
CA GLU A 81 1.86 9.72 -13.06
C GLU A 81 2.30 9.99 -11.63
N LEU A 82 3.47 9.48 -11.25
CA LEU A 82 3.92 9.59 -9.87
C LEU A 82 4.98 10.65 -9.66
N GLN A 83 5.24 11.48 -10.65
CA GLN A 83 6.33 12.45 -10.57
C GLN A 83 6.19 13.42 -9.42
N ALA A 84 4.98 13.73 -9.02
CA ALA A 84 4.74 14.70 -7.95
C ALA A 84 4.96 14.13 -6.56
N TYR A 85 5.22 12.83 -6.45
CA TYR A 85 5.31 12.16 -5.15
C TYR A 85 6.73 11.71 -4.87
N GLY A 86 7.11 11.77 -3.60
CA GLY A 86 8.34 11.13 -3.17
C GLY A 86 8.18 9.63 -3.27
N GLN A 87 9.23 8.94 -3.69
CA GLN A 87 9.10 7.50 -3.83
C GLN A 87 10.44 6.81 -3.78
N THR A 88 10.39 5.55 -3.37
CA THR A 88 11.49 4.62 -3.54
C THR A 88 11.07 3.63 -4.59
N LYS A 89 11.88 2.62 -4.81
CA LYS A 89 11.53 1.58 -5.77
C LYS A 89 10.24 0.87 -5.40
N SER A 90 9.93 0.77 -4.12
CA SER A 90 8.83 -0.06 -3.65
C SER A 90 7.82 0.69 -2.79
N SER A 91 7.95 1.98 -2.62
CA SER A 91 7.00 2.73 -1.80
C SER A 91 6.77 4.12 -2.37
N LEU A 92 5.54 4.60 -2.19
CA LEU A 92 5.11 5.90 -2.64
C LEU A 92 4.76 6.71 -1.41
N HIS A 93 5.34 7.91 -1.28
CA HIS A 93 5.15 8.72 -0.08
C HIS A 93 4.15 9.83 -0.33
N PHE A 94 3.31 10.09 0.67
CA PHE A 94 2.36 11.19 0.58
C PHE A 94 2.14 11.78 1.97
N ARG A 95 1.58 12.98 1.98
CA ARG A 95 1.34 13.69 3.23
C ARG A 95 -0.08 13.43 3.71
N PRO A 96 -0.31 13.47 5.03
CA PRO A 96 -1.67 13.24 5.54
C PRO A 96 -2.68 14.24 4.99
N ASP A 97 -2.24 15.46 4.68
CA ASP A 97 -3.14 16.47 4.17
C ASP A 97 -3.31 16.43 2.66
N THR A 98 -2.64 15.49 1.99
CA THR A 98 -2.71 15.37 0.55
C THR A 98 -2.97 13.91 0.22
N ALA A 99 -4.24 13.51 0.32
CA ALA A 99 -4.61 12.12 0.11
C ALA A 99 -4.31 11.68 -1.32
N LEU A 100 -4.01 10.42 -1.49
CA LEU A 100 -3.85 9.86 -2.81
C LEU A 100 -5.22 9.81 -3.50
N PRO A 101 -5.33 10.33 -4.73
CA PRO A 101 -6.61 10.28 -5.44
C PRO A 101 -7.04 8.85 -5.70
N GLU A 102 -8.34 8.63 -5.68
CA GLU A 102 -8.87 7.30 -5.93
C GLU A 102 -8.43 6.77 -7.29
N THR A 103 -8.40 7.64 -8.30
CA THR A 103 -8.00 7.20 -9.63
C THR A 103 -6.57 6.68 -9.64
N LEU A 104 -5.69 7.32 -8.87
CA LEU A 104 -4.31 6.86 -8.79
C LEU A 104 -4.21 5.54 -8.05
N VAL A 105 -4.93 5.40 -6.93
CA VAL A 105 -4.92 4.15 -6.18
C VAL A 105 -5.43 3.01 -7.06
N ARG A 106 -6.48 3.27 -7.83
CA ARG A 106 -7.03 2.28 -8.73
C ARG A 106 -5.99 1.84 -9.77
N LYS A 107 -5.24 2.79 -10.33
CA LYS A 107 -4.20 2.45 -11.28
C LYS A 107 -3.10 1.62 -10.65
N LEU A 108 -2.72 1.97 -9.43
CA LEU A 108 -1.68 1.22 -8.73
C LEU A 108 -2.11 -0.22 -8.49
N ILE A 109 -3.33 -0.41 -8.03
CA ILE A 109 -3.83 -1.74 -7.75
C ILE A 109 -3.99 -2.54 -9.04
N LYS A 110 -4.54 -1.92 -10.07
CA LYS A 110 -4.71 -2.62 -11.34
C LYS A 110 -3.38 -3.02 -11.96
N ALA A 111 -2.37 -2.15 -11.86
CA ALA A 111 -1.06 -2.48 -12.39
C ALA A 111 -0.46 -3.67 -11.65
N ARG A 112 -0.62 -3.68 -10.33
CA ARG A 112 -0.10 -4.80 -9.53
C ARG A 112 -0.79 -6.10 -9.90
N ILE A 113 -2.10 -6.07 -10.05
CA ILE A 113 -2.84 -7.27 -10.40
C ILE A 113 -2.45 -7.76 -11.80
N ALA A 114 -2.26 -6.84 -12.73
CA ALA A 114 -1.87 -7.20 -14.08
C ALA A 114 -0.51 -7.88 -14.10
N GLU A 115 0.42 -7.40 -13.28
CA GLU A 115 1.73 -8.03 -13.18
C GLU A 115 1.59 -9.49 -12.74
N LYS A 116 0.73 -9.73 -11.77
CA LYS A 116 0.55 -11.07 -11.28
C LYS A 116 -0.07 -11.98 -12.33
N LYS A 117 -1.07 -11.45 -13.04
CA LYS A 117 -1.75 -12.25 -14.05
C LYS A 117 -0.86 -12.57 -15.24
N SER A 118 0.03 -11.66 -15.59
CA SER A 118 0.88 -11.88 -16.75
C SER A 118 1.96 -12.91 -16.49
N GLY A 119 2.13 -13.32 -15.26
CA GLY A 119 3.18 -14.24 -14.92
C GLY A 119 4.52 -13.58 -14.73
N ALA A 120 4.60 -12.31 -15.02
CA ALA A 120 5.85 -11.59 -14.87
C ALA A 120 6.24 -11.49 -13.40
N SER A 121 5.29 -11.68 -12.54
CA SER A 121 5.53 -11.61 -11.11
C SER A 121 6.01 -12.91 -10.52
N GLN A 122 6.15 -13.93 -11.34
CA GLN A 122 6.69 -15.17 -10.83
C GLN A 122 8.04 -14.90 -10.25
N GLY A 123 8.31 -15.41 -9.14
CA GLY A 123 9.58 -15.17 -8.53
C GLY A 123 9.73 -13.78 -7.98
N GLN A 124 8.66 -13.05 -7.89
CA GLN A 124 8.68 -11.75 -7.28
C GLN A 124 8.08 -11.82 -5.92
N PRO A 125 8.72 -12.45 -4.99
CA PRO A 125 8.14 -12.63 -3.68
C PRO A 125 8.19 -11.35 -2.90
N ALA A 126 7.29 -11.27 -1.93
CA ALA A 126 7.30 -10.14 -1.02
C ALA A 126 8.64 -9.89 -0.35
N PRO A 127 9.43 -10.91 -0.06
CA PRO A 127 10.72 -10.65 0.61
C PRO A 127 11.61 -9.67 -0.11
N GLU A 128 11.51 -9.63 -1.42
CA GLU A 128 12.27 -8.66 -2.17
C GLU A 128 12.01 -7.25 -1.73
N LEU A 129 10.75 -6.97 -1.55
CA LEU A 129 10.32 -5.68 -1.10
C LEU A 129 10.85 -5.38 0.29
N ILE A 130 10.82 -6.36 1.14
CA ILE A 130 11.18 -6.16 2.54
C ILE A 130 12.66 -5.95 2.71
N SER A 131 13.44 -6.55 1.87
CA SER A 131 14.88 -6.41 2.01
C SER A 131 15.35 -5.02 1.66
N LYS A 132 14.49 -4.18 1.15
CA LYS A 132 14.87 -2.80 0.87
C LYS A 132 14.76 -1.91 2.10
#